data_ba824095d5831ad42381120155630a74
#
_entry.id   ba824095d5831ad42381120155630a74
#
_cell.length_a   1.000
_cell.length_b   1.000
_cell.length_c   1.000
_cell.angle_alpha   90.00
_cell.angle_beta   90.00
_cell.angle_gamma   90.00
#
_symmetry.space_group_name_H-M   'P 1'
#
loop_
_entity.id
_entity.type
_entity.pdbx_description
1 polymer ?
#
loop_
_entity_poly.entity_id
_entity_poly.type
_entity_poly.pdbx_seq_one_letter_code
_entity_poly.pdbx_strand_id
1 'polypeptide(L)'
;MKTRNRSKKRNKKGIYILPNLFTSCSLFGGFYAIIAAIQGRYDAAAIAILISALFDGLDGKIARFTNATSQFGAEYDSLSDLVAFGVAPGLLVFEWSLEPFGRFGWLAVFLYIICGALRLARFNIQKNNLESRHFKGLPIPGAAIFIATLVLFMNSLGGLSENKHAVIISTIYLLSFLMVSTIDYLGFKELELFKQKPFNVLVATVLVFTVVAYKPPLMLFLFSTMYVISGPAITVYQRARRLAKAPISTRNSAPVKRERTFKSEL
;
A
#
# COMPACT_ATOMS: atom_id res chain seq x y z
N MET A 1 -8.12 5.87 59.00
CA MET A 1 -7.01 6.55 58.29
C MET A 1 -6.82 5.83 56.94
N LYS A 2 -7.43 6.37 55.85
CA LYS A 2 -7.33 5.80 54.50
C LYS A 2 -6.31 6.63 53.71
N THR A 3 -5.10 6.10 53.51
CA THR A 3 -4.06 6.71 52.67
C THR A 3 -4.47 6.62 51.21
N ARG A 4 -4.81 7.75 50.68
CA ARG A 4 -5.20 7.98 49.27
C ARG A 4 -3.94 7.90 48.41
N ASN A 5 -3.69 6.73 47.83
CA ASN A 5 -2.58 6.50 46.91
C ASN A 5 -2.85 7.29 45.59
N ARG A 6 -2.37 8.53 45.52
CA ARG A 6 -2.33 9.34 44.29
C ARG A 6 -1.26 8.76 43.36
N SER A 7 -1.62 7.79 42.54
CA SER A 7 -0.74 7.37 41.43
C SER A 7 -0.42 8.58 40.57
N LYS A 8 0.85 8.97 40.53
CA LYS A 8 1.40 10.00 39.64
C LYS A 8 1.01 9.65 38.19
N LYS A 9 0.01 10.33 37.62
CA LYS A 9 -0.19 10.42 36.16
C LYS A 9 1.05 11.13 35.61
N ARG A 10 2.08 10.35 35.28
CA ARG A 10 3.26 10.82 34.54
C ARG A 10 2.77 11.49 33.25
N ASN A 11 3.08 12.76 33.09
CA ASN A 11 2.77 13.57 31.90
C ASN A 11 3.30 12.87 30.64
N LYS A 12 2.44 12.10 29.96
CA LYS A 12 2.76 11.41 28.68
C LYS A 12 2.68 12.35 27.48
N LYS A 13 2.51 13.68 27.67
CA LYS A 13 2.32 14.63 26.58
C LYS A 13 3.49 14.73 25.61
N GLY A 14 4.73 14.45 26.03
CA GLY A 14 5.91 14.48 25.17
C GLY A 14 6.08 13.24 24.26
N ILE A 15 5.45 12.12 24.57
CA ILE A 15 5.68 10.84 23.87
C ILE A 15 4.99 10.83 22.50
N TYR A 16 3.89 11.60 22.32
CA TYR A 16 3.16 11.72 21.04
C TYR A 16 3.88 12.60 20.00
N ILE A 17 4.85 13.42 20.41
CA ILE A 17 5.56 14.32 19.50
C ILE A 17 6.45 13.54 18.54
N LEU A 18 7.10 12.48 19.03
CA LEU A 18 8.08 11.73 18.24
C LEU A 18 7.48 11.06 16.98
N PRO A 19 6.38 10.27 17.07
CA PRO A 19 5.74 9.73 15.87
C PRO A 19 5.33 10.83 14.89
N ASN A 20 4.64 11.88 15.38
CA ASN A 20 4.18 12.97 14.52
C ASN A 20 5.33 13.72 13.83
N LEU A 21 6.52 13.75 14.41
CA LEU A 21 7.71 14.32 13.77
C LEU A 21 8.13 13.49 12.54
N PHE A 22 8.12 12.16 12.64
CA PHE A 22 8.42 11.28 11.52
C PHE A 22 7.36 11.39 10.41
N THR A 23 6.08 11.46 10.78
CA THR A 23 4.98 11.76 9.83
C THR A 23 5.20 13.10 9.14
N SER A 24 5.64 14.15 9.88
CA SER A 24 5.98 15.45 9.28
C SER A 24 7.19 15.36 8.35
N CYS A 25 8.20 14.53 8.65
CA CYS A 25 9.32 14.28 7.76
C CYS A 25 8.88 13.55 6.47
N SER A 26 7.96 12.59 6.57
CA SER A 26 7.33 11.94 5.41
C SER A 26 6.60 12.96 4.54
N LEU A 27 5.76 13.80 5.14
CA LEU A 27 5.04 14.88 4.46
C LEU A 27 6.01 15.86 3.77
N PHE A 28 7.08 16.25 4.46
CA PHE A 28 8.10 17.14 3.90
C PHE A 28 8.79 16.52 2.68
N GLY A 29 9.14 15.22 2.75
CA GLY A 29 9.71 14.50 1.62
C GLY A 29 8.76 14.43 0.43
N GLY A 30 7.45 14.20 0.66
CA GLY A 30 6.41 14.26 -0.37
C GLY A 30 6.28 15.65 -0.98
N PHE A 31 6.27 16.70 -0.16
CA PHE A 31 6.26 18.09 -0.64
C PHE A 31 7.52 18.42 -1.47
N TYR A 32 8.69 18.05 -1.00
CA TYR A 32 9.93 18.22 -1.77
C TYR A 32 9.89 17.46 -3.11
N ALA A 33 9.31 16.26 -3.14
CA ALA A 33 9.15 15.49 -4.36
C ALA A 33 8.27 16.23 -5.39
N ILE A 34 7.19 16.89 -4.95
CA ILE A 34 6.34 17.74 -5.80
C ILE A 34 7.17 18.87 -6.41
N ILE A 35 7.94 19.61 -5.60
CA ILE A 35 8.77 20.72 -6.09
C ILE A 35 9.83 20.21 -7.07
N ALA A 36 10.49 19.10 -6.75
CA ALA A 36 11.49 18.50 -7.61
C ALA A 36 10.92 18.03 -8.96
N ALA A 37 9.70 17.46 -8.96
CA ALA A 37 8.99 17.04 -10.17
C ALA A 37 8.69 18.24 -11.08
N ILE A 38 8.13 19.33 -10.54
CA ILE A 38 7.84 20.57 -11.27
C ILE A 38 9.12 21.18 -11.86
N GLN A 39 10.27 21.00 -11.19
CA GLN A 39 11.58 21.48 -11.69
C GLN A 39 12.23 20.53 -12.69
N GLY A 40 11.57 19.46 -13.13
CA GLY A 40 12.12 18.46 -14.04
C GLY A 40 13.19 17.54 -13.41
N ARG A 41 13.38 17.61 -12.09
CA ARG A 41 14.36 16.77 -11.36
C ARG A 41 13.73 15.46 -10.91
N TYR A 42 13.34 14.63 -11.88
CA TYR A 42 12.52 13.42 -11.66
C TYR A 42 13.18 12.38 -10.77
N ASP A 43 14.50 12.19 -10.88
CA ASP A 43 15.24 11.27 -10.01
C ASP A 43 15.23 11.73 -8.56
N ALA A 44 15.42 13.03 -8.32
CA ALA A 44 15.36 13.60 -6.98
C ALA A 44 13.94 13.47 -6.38
N ALA A 45 12.91 13.69 -7.19
CA ALA A 45 11.52 13.50 -6.78
C ALA A 45 11.23 12.03 -6.41
N ALA A 46 11.66 11.09 -7.24
CA ALA A 46 11.51 9.66 -7.00
C ALA A 46 12.23 9.21 -5.71
N ILE A 47 13.47 9.65 -5.50
CA ILE A 47 14.24 9.36 -4.28
C ILE A 47 13.54 9.96 -3.05
N ALA A 48 13.01 11.18 -3.14
CA ALA A 48 12.29 11.81 -2.04
C ALA A 48 11.02 11.03 -1.64
N ILE A 49 10.28 10.47 -2.62
CA ILE A 49 9.14 9.58 -2.35
C ILE A 49 9.59 8.32 -1.61
N LEU A 50 10.72 7.71 -2.00
CA LEU A 50 11.26 6.53 -1.33
C LEU A 50 11.69 6.84 0.10
N ILE A 51 12.31 8.00 0.33
CA ILE A 51 12.67 8.47 1.68
C ILE A 51 11.41 8.72 2.51
N SER A 52 10.37 9.33 1.93
CA SER A 52 9.07 9.51 2.60
C SER A 52 8.48 8.18 3.07
N ALA A 53 8.53 7.14 2.20
CA ALA A 53 8.04 5.81 2.56
C ALA A 53 8.85 5.16 3.69
N LEU A 54 10.13 5.47 3.81
CA LEU A 54 10.97 5.03 4.93
C LEU A 54 10.53 5.70 6.24
N PHE A 55 10.32 7.02 6.24
CA PHE A 55 9.87 7.77 7.42
C PHE A 55 8.48 7.33 7.88
N ASP A 56 7.54 7.13 6.95
CA ASP A 56 6.21 6.57 7.20
C ASP A 56 6.27 5.17 7.86
N GLY A 57 7.10 4.28 7.33
CA GLY A 57 7.29 2.96 7.94
C GLY A 57 7.91 3.02 9.35
N LEU A 58 8.69 4.06 9.66
CA LEU A 58 9.31 4.26 10.97
C LEU A 58 8.31 4.85 11.99
N ASP A 59 7.47 5.84 11.61
CA ASP A 59 6.53 6.46 12.54
C ASP A 59 5.51 5.46 13.09
N GLY A 60 4.96 4.59 12.24
CA GLY A 60 4.06 3.53 12.65
C GLY A 60 4.72 2.49 13.58
N LYS A 61 6.02 2.21 13.42
CA LYS A 61 6.77 1.35 14.35
C LYS A 61 7.01 2.06 15.68
N ILE A 62 7.47 3.31 15.64
CA ILE A 62 7.76 4.13 16.82
C ILE A 62 6.50 4.33 17.65
N ALA A 63 5.36 4.68 17.03
CA ALA A 63 4.09 4.85 17.71
C ALA A 63 3.66 3.58 18.48
N ARG A 64 3.91 2.40 17.90
CA ARG A 64 3.64 1.11 18.56
C ARG A 64 4.61 0.81 19.70
N PHE A 65 5.90 1.05 19.51
CA PHE A 65 6.92 0.81 20.55
C PHE A 65 6.76 1.73 21.76
N THR A 66 6.36 2.97 21.52
CA THR A 66 6.19 3.98 22.58
C THR A 66 4.79 3.96 23.21
N ASN A 67 3.87 3.12 22.72
CA ASN A 67 2.44 3.15 23.09
C ASN A 67 1.83 4.57 22.95
N ALA A 68 2.31 5.35 21.96
CA ALA A 68 1.94 6.72 21.73
C ALA A 68 0.93 6.87 20.56
N THR A 69 0.05 5.88 20.38
CA THR A 69 -1.01 5.96 19.39
C THR A 69 -2.08 6.95 19.83
N SER A 70 -2.44 7.91 18.95
CA SER A 70 -3.52 8.87 19.17
C SER A 70 -4.43 8.93 17.95
N GLN A 71 -5.69 9.31 18.15
CA GLN A 71 -6.61 9.51 17.02
C GLN A 71 -6.11 10.62 16.11
N PHE A 72 -5.64 11.74 16.69
CA PHE A 72 -5.03 12.82 15.92
C PHE A 72 -3.86 12.34 15.06
N GLY A 73 -2.93 11.53 15.62
CA GLY A 73 -1.80 11.00 14.89
C GLY A 73 -2.22 10.12 13.70
N ALA A 74 -3.27 9.30 13.87
CA ALA A 74 -3.77 8.44 12.79
C ALA A 74 -4.43 9.24 11.65
N GLU A 75 -5.14 10.32 11.95
CA GLU A 75 -5.72 11.19 10.92
C GLU A 75 -4.63 12.03 10.22
N TYR A 76 -3.66 12.55 10.99
CA TYR A 76 -2.53 13.29 10.45
C TYR A 76 -1.65 12.44 9.52
N ASP A 77 -1.40 11.18 9.90
CA ASP A 77 -0.73 10.16 9.11
C ASP A 77 -1.43 9.94 7.76
N SER A 78 -2.76 9.74 7.78
CA SER A 78 -3.54 9.56 6.56
C SER A 78 -3.51 10.77 5.62
N LEU A 79 -3.48 12.00 6.15
CA LEU A 79 -3.34 13.21 5.33
C LEU A 79 -1.93 13.33 4.74
N SER A 80 -0.91 13.00 5.54
CA SER A 80 0.49 12.93 5.09
C SER A 80 0.67 11.91 3.97
N ASP A 81 0.10 10.71 4.16
CA ASP A 81 0.12 9.63 3.17
C ASP A 81 -0.51 10.04 1.84
N LEU A 82 -1.64 10.76 1.88
CA LEU A 82 -2.30 11.22 0.66
C LEU A 82 -1.42 12.19 -0.12
N VAL A 83 -0.69 13.07 0.56
CA VAL A 83 0.23 14.00 -0.10
C VAL A 83 1.48 13.28 -0.60
N ALA A 84 2.14 12.50 0.27
CA ALA A 84 3.42 11.89 -0.04
C ALA A 84 3.32 10.71 -1.03
N PHE A 85 2.21 9.95 -1.00
CA PHE A 85 2.03 8.72 -1.80
C PHE A 85 0.87 8.78 -2.78
N GLY A 86 0.04 9.81 -2.72
CA GLY A 86 -1.00 10.10 -3.70
C GLY A 86 -0.59 11.22 -4.64
N VAL A 87 -0.48 12.44 -4.12
CA VAL A 87 -0.25 13.64 -4.93
C VAL A 87 1.15 13.68 -5.51
N ALA A 88 2.19 13.46 -4.69
CA ALA A 88 3.58 13.56 -5.13
C ALA A 88 3.94 12.58 -6.28
N PRO A 89 3.67 11.25 -6.17
CA PRO A 89 3.94 10.34 -7.28
C PRO A 89 3.00 10.56 -8.48
N GLY A 90 1.77 10.99 -8.24
CA GLY A 90 0.84 11.38 -9.31
C GLY A 90 1.39 12.53 -10.14
N LEU A 91 1.86 13.60 -9.49
CA LEU A 91 2.46 14.74 -10.18
C LEU A 91 3.80 14.39 -10.82
N LEU A 92 4.63 13.59 -10.14
CA LEU A 92 5.89 13.09 -10.71
C LEU A 92 5.66 12.39 -12.05
N VAL A 93 4.71 11.46 -12.12
CA VAL A 93 4.47 10.71 -13.36
C VAL A 93 3.81 11.59 -14.43
N PHE A 94 3.01 12.59 -14.03
CA PHE A 94 2.42 13.55 -14.96
C PHE A 94 3.50 14.37 -15.66
N GLU A 95 4.33 15.07 -14.90
CA GLU A 95 5.42 15.91 -15.43
C GLU A 95 6.46 15.08 -16.20
N TRP A 96 6.74 13.86 -15.74
CA TRP A 96 7.74 13.01 -16.38
C TRP A 96 7.28 12.39 -17.70
N SER A 97 5.99 12.06 -17.85
CA SER A 97 5.54 11.21 -18.95
C SER A 97 4.14 11.47 -19.48
N LEU A 98 3.21 12.00 -18.68
CA LEU A 98 1.80 12.04 -19.07
C LEU A 98 1.33 13.40 -19.59
N GLU A 99 2.15 14.45 -19.51
CA GLU A 99 1.83 15.78 -20.02
C GLU A 99 1.38 15.74 -21.51
N PRO A 100 2.04 14.98 -22.43
CA PRO A 100 1.66 14.95 -23.84
C PRO A 100 0.25 14.40 -24.10
N PHE A 101 -0.34 13.64 -23.18
CA PHE A 101 -1.70 13.11 -23.29
C PHE A 101 -2.79 14.12 -22.92
N GLY A 102 -2.42 15.34 -22.51
CA GLY A 102 -3.37 16.40 -22.18
C GLY A 102 -4.42 15.94 -21.18
N ARG A 103 -5.70 15.97 -21.56
CA ARG A 103 -6.81 15.62 -20.66
C ARG A 103 -6.76 14.19 -20.14
N PHE A 104 -6.35 13.22 -20.93
CA PHE A 104 -6.24 11.83 -20.51
C PHE A 104 -5.13 11.63 -19.47
N GLY A 105 -4.03 12.36 -19.58
CA GLY A 105 -2.91 12.31 -18.65
C GLY A 105 -3.31 12.77 -17.24
N TRP A 106 -3.87 13.98 -17.12
CA TRP A 106 -4.24 14.47 -15.78
C TRP A 106 -5.45 13.75 -15.20
N LEU A 107 -6.38 13.22 -16.03
CA LEU A 107 -7.46 12.35 -15.54
C LEU A 107 -6.95 11.04 -14.96
N ALA A 108 -5.91 10.43 -15.56
CA ALA A 108 -5.28 9.23 -15.02
C ALA A 108 -4.65 9.51 -13.65
N VAL A 109 -3.96 10.65 -13.50
CA VAL A 109 -3.37 11.09 -12.23
C VAL A 109 -4.45 11.38 -11.20
N PHE A 110 -5.52 12.08 -11.57
CA PHE A 110 -6.65 12.34 -10.69
C PHE A 110 -7.28 11.04 -10.20
N LEU A 111 -7.48 10.06 -11.09
CA LEU A 111 -8.00 8.75 -10.73
C LEU A 111 -7.08 8.02 -9.72
N TYR A 112 -5.76 8.11 -9.91
CA TYR A 112 -4.79 7.54 -8.98
C TYR A 112 -4.93 8.17 -7.60
N ILE A 113 -4.99 9.49 -7.51
CA ILE A 113 -5.11 10.22 -6.25
C ILE A 113 -6.43 9.88 -5.53
N ILE A 114 -7.58 9.89 -6.24
CA ILE A 114 -8.88 9.61 -5.64
C ILE A 114 -8.99 8.15 -5.18
N CYS A 115 -8.44 7.20 -5.95
CA CYS A 115 -8.39 5.79 -5.54
C CYS A 115 -7.53 5.60 -4.29
N GLY A 116 -6.41 6.32 -4.18
CA GLY A 116 -5.59 6.37 -2.97
C GLY A 116 -6.34 6.93 -1.77
N ALA A 117 -7.04 8.06 -1.93
CA ALA A 117 -7.85 8.67 -0.88
C ALA A 117 -8.99 7.75 -0.41
N LEU A 118 -9.74 7.16 -1.34
CA LEU A 118 -10.82 6.20 -1.02
C LEU A 118 -10.28 4.97 -0.28
N ARG A 119 -9.11 4.49 -0.66
CA ARG A 119 -8.45 3.39 0.02
C ARG A 119 -8.06 3.76 1.46
N LEU A 120 -7.48 4.95 1.70
CA LEU A 120 -7.14 5.42 3.05
C LEU A 120 -8.39 5.58 3.92
N ALA A 121 -9.46 6.19 3.38
CA ALA A 121 -10.73 6.32 4.07
C ALA A 121 -11.31 4.94 4.45
N ARG A 122 -11.32 3.98 3.52
CA ARG A 122 -11.75 2.61 3.79
C ARG A 122 -10.92 1.93 4.88
N PHE A 123 -9.59 2.11 4.85
CA PHE A 123 -8.69 1.54 5.85
C PHE A 123 -8.96 2.11 7.24
N ASN A 124 -9.17 3.42 7.38
CA ASN A 124 -9.46 4.06 8.65
C ASN A 124 -10.78 3.57 9.27
N ILE A 125 -11.82 3.37 8.45
CA ILE A 125 -13.09 2.80 8.92
C ILE A 125 -12.89 1.35 9.39
N GLN A 126 -12.14 0.54 8.65
CA GLN A 126 -11.93 -0.87 8.98
C GLN A 126 -11.03 -1.08 10.19
N LYS A 127 -10.09 -0.17 10.47
CA LYS A 127 -9.21 -0.23 11.64
C LYS A 127 -9.99 -0.15 12.96
N ASN A 128 -11.13 0.50 12.96
CA ASN A 128 -12.03 0.62 14.12
C ASN A 128 -12.88 -0.64 14.35
N ASN A 129 -13.01 -1.54 13.35
CA ASN A 129 -13.75 -2.79 13.43
C ASN A 129 -12.77 -3.97 13.57
N LEU A 130 -12.75 -4.60 14.74
CA LEU A 130 -11.79 -5.65 15.15
C LEU A 130 -11.76 -6.93 14.27
N GLU A 131 -12.59 -7.05 13.24
CA GLU A 131 -12.82 -8.31 12.52
C GLU A 131 -12.03 -8.51 11.22
N SER A 132 -11.38 -7.48 10.64
CA SER A 132 -10.73 -7.67 9.34
C SER A 132 -9.21 -7.87 9.44
N ARG A 133 -8.79 -9.14 9.43
CA ARG A 133 -7.36 -9.55 9.43
C ARG A 133 -6.63 -9.37 8.10
N HIS A 134 -7.32 -9.07 6.99
CA HIS A 134 -6.71 -8.98 5.65
C HIS A 134 -6.75 -7.57 5.09
N PHE A 135 -5.60 -7.10 4.60
CA PHE A 135 -5.48 -5.84 3.87
C PHE A 135 -6.04 -6.02 2.45
N LYS A 136 -7.20 -5.40 2.17
CA LYS A 136 -7.81 -5.42 0.84
C LYS A 136 -7.32 -4.24 0.00
N GLY A 137 -6.83 -4.53 -1.19
CA GLY A 137 -6.29 -3.56 -2.14
C GLY A 137 -4.80 -3.23 -1.94
N LEU A 138 -4.15 -2.76 -3.02
CA LEU A 138 -2.74 -2.35 -3.01
C LEU A 138 -2.53 -1.18 -2.04
N PRO A 139 -1.56 -1.23 -1.11
CA PRO A 139 -1.21 -0.09 -0.25
C PRO A 139 -0.78 1.13 -1.05
N ILE A 140 -1.23 2.35 -0.65
CA ILE A 140 -0.85 3.59 -1.34
C ILE A 140 0.66 3.84 -1.32
N PRO A 141 1.42 3.56 -0.22
CA PRO A 141 2.87 3.61 -0.27
C PRO A 141 3.47 2.58 -1.24
N GLY A 142 2.86 1.40 -1.38
CA GLY A 142 3.31 0.38 -2.33
C GLY A 142 3.18 0.82 -3.78
N ALA A 143 2.07 1.48 -4.14
CA ALA A 143 1.87 2.06 -5.47
C ALA A 143 2.85 3.22 -5.73
N ALA A 144 3.09 4.08 -4.73
CA ALA A 144 4.04 5.20 -4.81
C ALA A 144 5.49 4.72 -5.00
N ILE A 145 5.92 3.70 -4.24
CA ILE A 145 7.24 3.07 -4.39
C ILE A 145 7.39 2.48 -5.78
N PHE A 146 6.35 1.83 -6.32
CA PHE A 146 6.40 1.30 -7.68
C PHE A 146 6.61 2.42 -8.72
N ILE A 147 5.86 3.52 -8.64
CA ILE A 147 6.02 4.66 -9.54
C ILE A 147 7.43 5.26 -9.42
N ALA A 148 7.90 5.52 -8.21
CA ALA A 148 9.23 6.09 -7.97
C ALA A 148 10.34 5.20 -8.52
N THR A 149 10.27 3.89 -8.27
CA THR A 149 11.28 2.94 -8.78
C THR A 149 11.20 2.74 -10.29
N LEU A 150 10.01 2.85 -10.90
CA LEU A 150 9.82 2.84 -12.35
C LEU A 150 10.52 4.03 -13.00
N VAL A 151 10.35 5.24 -12.45
CA VAL A 151 11.02 6.46 -12.92
C VAL A 151 12.53 6.31 -12.88
N LEU A 152 13.10 5.90 -11.72
CA LEU A 152 14.54 5.69 -11.56
C LEU A 152 15.08 4.64 -12.54
N PHE A 153 14.36 3.54 -12.71
CA PHE A 153 14.76 2.47 -13.62
C PHE A 153 14.75 2.93 -15.09
N MET A 154 13.69 3.59 -15.53
CA MET A 154 13.60 4.08 -16.91
C MET A 154 14.65 5.15 -17.20
N ASN A 155 14.92 6.07 -16.28
CA ASN A 155 15.98 7.07 -16.42
C ASN A 155 17.36 6.42 -16.48
N SER A 156 17.61 5.35 -15.74
CA SER A 156 18.87 4.60 -15.79
C SER A 156 19.12 3.88 -17.11
N LEU A 157 18.05 3.66 -17.91
CA LEU A 157 18.13 3.07 -19.27
C LEU A 157 18.25 4.12 -20.38
N GLY A 158 18.45 5.41 -20.05
CA GLY A 158 18.57 6.49 -21.01
C GLY A 158 17.27 7.23 -21.30
N GLY A 159 16.26 7.07 -20.44
CA GLY A 159 14.99 7.80 -20.52
C GLY A 159 13.89 7.11 -21.31
N LEU A 160 12.80 7.85 -21.56
CA LEU A 160 11.63 7.36 -22.26
C LEU A 160 11.80 7.51 -23.80
N SER A 161 11.48 6.46 -24.52
CA SER A 161 11.21 6.48 -25.95
C SER A 161 9.72 6.81 -26.17
N GLU A 162 9.35 7.48 -27.24
CA GLU A 162 7.97 7.93 -27.55
C GLU A 162 6.89 6.82 -27.37
N ASN A 163 7.22 5.58 -27.68
CA ASN A 163 6.30 4.46 -27.57
C ASN A 163 6.03 3.98 -26.12
N LYS A 164 6.79 4.44 -25.11
CA LYS A 164 6.67 3.96 -23.74
C LYS A 164 5.63 4.72 -22.92
N HIS A 165 5.23 5.90 -23.34
CA HIS A 165 4.24 6.73 -22.65
C HIS A 165 2.86 6.03 -22.50
N ALA A 166 2.40 5.31 -23.53
CA ALA A 166 1.15 4.56 -23.49
C ALA A 166 1.16 3.42 -22.44
N VAL A 167 2.31 2.80 -22.23
CA VAL A 167 2.48 1.78 -21.18
C VAL A 167 2.38 2.41 -19.80
N ILE A 168 2.93 3.60 -19.62
CA ILE A 168 2.90 4.30 -18.32
C ILE A 168 1.49 4.70 -17.94
N ILE A 169 0.72 5.29 -18.88
CA ILE A 169 -0.68 5.66 -18.59
C ILE A 169 -1.51 4.42 -18.23
N SER A 170 -1.34 3.31 -18.96
CA SER A 170 -2.00 2.05 -18.66
C SER A 170 -1.62 1.51 -17.27
N THR A 171 -0.36 1.68 -16.88
CA THR A 171 0.14 1.29 -15.55
C THR A 171 -0.51 2.11 -14.45
N ILE A 172 -0.69 3.42 -14.63
CA ILE A 172 -1.37 4.28 -13.64
C ILE A 172 -2.83 3.87 -13.46
N TYR A 173 -3.57 3.58 -14.56
CA TYR A 173 -4.92 3.05 -14.45
C TYR A 173 -4.97 1.71 -13.72
N LEU A 174 -4.01 0.80 -14.00
CA LEU A 174 -3.91 -0.49 -13.33
C LEU A 174 -3.66 -0.33 -11.82
N LEU A 175 -2.71 0.52 -11.43
CA LEU A 175 -2.43 0.80 -10.01
C LEU A 175 -3.64 1.39 -9.29
N SER A 176 -4.35 2.33 -9.93
CA SER A 176 -5.58 2.93 -9.41
C SER A 176 -6.65 1.85 -9.15
N PHE A 177 -6.85 0.95 -10.12
CA PHE A 177 -7.78 -0.16 -9.97
C PHE A 177 -7.35 -1.12 -8.83
N LEU A 178 -6.06 -1.47 -8.75
CA LEU A 178 -5.54 -2.36 -7.71
C LEU A 178 -5.71 -1.79 -6.30
N MET A 179 -5.59 -0.46 -6.12
CA MET A 179 -5.80 0.20 -4.82
C MET A 179 -7.23 0.04 -4.30
N VAL A 180 -8.25 0.15 -5.16
CA VAL A 180 -9.67 0.04 -4.77
C VAL A 180 -10.17 -1.40 -4.79
N SER A 181 -9.45 -2.31 -5.44
CA SER A 181 -9.83 -3.73 -5.56
C SER A 181 -9.97 -4.42 -4.20
N THR A 182 -10.64 -5.57 -4.21
CA THR A 182 -10.77 -6.45 -3.03
C THR A 182 -9.70 -7.53 -2.98
N ILE A 183 -8.62 -7.36 -3.74
CA ILE A 183 -7.49 -8.28 -3.82
C ILE A 183 -6.73 -8.26 -2.49
N ASP A 184 -6.47 -9.45 -1.93
CA ASP A 184 -5.71 -9.57 -0.69
C ASP A 184 -4.21 -9.41 -0.97
N TYR A 185 -3.59 -8.43 -0.32
CA TYR A 185 -2.14 -8.24 -0.33
C TYR A 185 -1.52 -8.73 0.97
N LEU A 186 -0.30 -9.28 0.87
CA LEU A 186 0.48 -9.68 2.05
C LEU A 186 0.76 -8.45 2.90
N GLY A 187 0.17 -8.41 4.08
CA GLY A 187 0.49 -7.39 5.07
C GLY A 187 1.85 -7.71 5.73
N PHE A 188 2.65 -6.69 5.98
CA PHE A 188 3.94 -6.82 6.69
C PHE A 188 3.85 -7.47 8.08
N LYS A 189 2.63 -7.74 8.59
CA LYS A 189 2.41 -8.46 9.85
C LYS A 189 2.82 -9.94 9.81
N GLU A 190 2.81 -10.59 8.64
CA GLU A 190 3.23 -11.98 8.52
C GLU A 190 4.75 -12.17 8.65
N LEU A 191 5.52 -11.09 8.57
CA LEU A 191 6.96 -11.08 8.89
C LEU A 191 7.27 -11.35 10.36
N GLU A 192 6.27 -11.45 11.24
CA GLU A 192 6.49 -11.91 12.65
C GLU A 192 7.03 -13.35 12.72
N LEU A 193 6.87 -14.16 11.70
CA LEU A 193 7.49 -15.48 11.59
C LEU A 193 9.03 -15.45 11.60
N PHE A 194 9.63 -14.31 11.24
CA PHE A 194 11.09 -14.12 11.28
C PHE A 194 11.65 -13.84 12.68
N LYS A 195 10.82 -13.59 13.69
CA LYS A 195 11.28 -13.37 15.08
C LYS A 195 11.97 -14.59 15.70
N GLN A 196 11.75 -15.79 15.14
CA GLN A 196 12.27 -17.02 15.74
C GLN A 196 13.74 -17.35 15.41
N LYS A 197 14.36 -16.67 14.40
CA LYS A 197 15.74 -16.94 13.99
C LYS A 197 16.46 -15.64 13.60
N PRO A 198 16.95 -14.84 14.55
CA PRO A 198 17.52 -13.52 14.27
C PRO A 198 18.77 -13.57 13.37
N PHE A 199 19.56 -14.64 13.43
CA PHE A 199 20.72 -14.81 12.56
C PHE A 199 20.33 -14.95 11.09
N ASN A 200 19.32 -15.75 10.78
CA ASN A 200 18.85 -15.94 9.40
C ASN A 200 18.27 -14.63 8.83
N VAL A 201 17.61 -13.83 9.67
CA VAL A 201 17.11 -12.51 9.28
C VAL A 201 18.25 -11.56 8.97
N LEU A 202 19.32 -11.54 9.79
CA LEU A 202 20.51 -10.73 9.54
C LEU A 202 21.16 -11.10 8.21
N VAL A 203 21.40 -12.40 7.99
CA VAL A 203 22.00 -12.90 6.73
C VAL A 203 21.14 -12.52 5.53
N ALA A 204 19.82 -12.74 5.59
CA ALA A 204 18.90 -12.37 4.51
C ALA A 204 18.92 -10.86 4.24
N THR A 205 18.97 -10.02 5.29
CA THR A 205 19.03 -8.56 5.16
C THR A 205 20.32 -8.12 4.47
N VAL A 206 21.47 -8.66 4.89
CA VAL A 206 22.76 -8.36 4.27
C VAL A 206 22.77 -8.80 2.80
N LEU A 207 22.24 -9.97 2.48
CA LEU A 207 22.17 -10.49 1.12
C LEU A 207 21.28 -9.60 0.24
N VAL A 208 20.09 -9.24 0.71
CA VAL A 208 19.19 -8.30 0.00
C VAL A 208 19.88 -6.96 -0.21
N PHE A 209 20.55 -6.42 0.82
CA PHE A 209 21.27 -5.16 0.70
C PHE A 209 22.38 -5.25 -0.36
N THR A 210 23.16 -6.32 -0.39
CA THR A 210 24.24 -6.54 -1.38
C THR A 210 23.67 -6.61 -2.81
N VAL A 211 22.55 -7.32 -2.99
CA VAL A 211 21.87 -7.43 -4.29
C VAL A 211 21.36 -6.08 -4.75
N VAL A 212 20.72 -5.31 -3.85
CA VAL A 212 20.23 -3.97 -4.17
C VAL A 212 21.39 -3.02 -4.49
N ALA A 213 22.49 -3.09 -3.76
CA ALA A 213 23.66 -2.22 -3.96
C ALA A 213 24.35 -2.41 -5.33
N TYR A 214 24.17 -3.58 -5.97
CA TYR A 214 24.77 -3.84 -7.29
C TYR A 214 24.19 -2.98 -8.41
N LYS A 215 22.86 -2.87 -8.50
CA LYS A 215 22.13 -1.99 -9.44
C LYS A 215 20.84 -1.49 -8.78
N PRO A 216 20.90 -0.44 -7.93
CA PRO A 216 19.78 0.00 -7.12
C PRO A 216 18.49 0.27 -7.90
N PRO A 217 18.47 1.02 -9.03
CA PRO A 217 17.24 1.30 -9.76
C PRO A 217 16.55 0.04 -10.27
N LEU A 218 17.32 -0.92 -10.84
CA LEU A 218 16.78 -2.17 -11.37
C LEU A 218 16.21 -3.05 -10.25
N MET A 219 16.97 -3.24 -9.17
CA MET A 219 16.58 -4.15 -8.09
C MET A 219 15.38 -3.63 -7.32
N LEU A 220 15.33 -2.34 -7.02
CA LEU A 220 14.18 -1.71 -6.38
C LEU A 220 12.93 -1.82 -7.26
N PHE A 221 13.06 -1.62 -8.57
CA PHE A 221 11.95 -1.79 -9.51
C PHE A 221 11.48 -3.25 -9.58
N LEU A 222 12.37 -4.23 -9.60
CA LEU A 222 11.99 -5.64 -9.60
C LEU A 222 11.25 -6.03 -8.31
N PHE A 223 11.72 -5.60 -7.13
CA PHE A 223 11.05 -5.89 -5.86
C PHE A 223 9.67 -5.23 -5.78
N SER A 224 9.55 -3.97 -6.20
CA SER A 224 8.25 -3.28 -6.21
C SER A 224 7.26 -3.92 -7.19
N THR A 225 7.74 -4.34 -8.38
CA THR A 225 6.94 -5.06 -9.38
C THR A 225 6.47 -6.41 -8.83
N MET A 226 7.36 -7.18 -8.22
CA MET A 226 7.02 -8.46 -7.59
C MET A 226 5.96 -8.28 -6.49
N TYR A 227 6.06 -7.21 -5.70
CA TYR A 227 5.07 -6.88 -4.69
C TYR A 227 3.71 -6.55 -5.31
N VAL A 228 3.65 -5.70 -6.35
CA VAL A 228 2.40 -5.33 -7.03
C VAL A 228 1.72 -6.56 -7.66
N ILE A 229 2.49 -7.46 -8.27
CA ILE A 229 1.98 -8.69 -8.91
C ILE A 229 1.55 -9.74 -7.87
N SER A 230 2.14 -9.74 -6.67
CA SER A 230 1.86 -10.74 -5.64
C SER A 230 0.39 -10.80 -5.23
N GLY A 231 -0.30 -9.65 -5.13
CA GLY A 231 -1.72 -9.58 -4.75
C GLY A 231 -2.63 -10.33 -5.74
N PRO A 232 -2.65 -9.95 -7.03
CA PRO A 232 -3.40 -10.70 -8.05
C PRO A 232 -3.04 -12.18 -8.10
N ALA A 233 -1.74 -12.52 -8.04
CA ALA A 233 -1.27 -13.91 -8.10
C ALA A 233 -1.82 -14.76 -6.93
N ILE A 234 -1.74 -14.25 -5.70
CA ILE A 234 -2.26 -14.91 -4.50
C ILE A 234 -3.78 -15.09 -4.61
N THR A 235 -4.50 -14.06 -5.06
CA THR A 235 -5.95 -14.11 -5.19
C THR A 235 -6.40 -15.15 -6.22
N VAL A 236 -5.73 -15.20 -7.37
CA VAL A 236 -5.99 -16.21 -8.41
C VAL A 236 -5.71 -17.62 -7.88
N TYR A 237 -4.56 -17.81 -7.23
CA TYR A 237 -4.20 -19.10 -6.63
C TYR A 237 -5.21 -19.57 -5.59
N GLN A 238 -5.65 -18.70 -4.69
CA GLN A 238 -6.64 -19.01 -3.66
C GLN A 238 -8.00 -19.37 -4.27
N ARG A 239 -8.45 -18.65 -5.32
CA ARG A 239 -9.68 -18.96 -6.04
C ARG A 239 -9.61 -20.31 -6.75
N ALA A 240 -8.50 -20.58 -7.46
CA ALA A 240 -8.27 -21.87 -8.11
C ALA A 240 -8.30 -23.02 -7.11
N ARG A 241 -7.65 -22.86 -5.96
CA ARG A 241 -7.63 -23.86 -4.88
C ARG A 241 -9.03 -24.10 -4.25
N ARG A 242 -9.85 -23.05 -4.11
CA ARG A 242 -11.24 -23.17 -3.61
C ARG A 242 -12.12 -23.93 -4.61
N LEU A 243 -11.98 -23.65 -5.90
CA LEU A 243 -12.71 -24.36 -6.95
C LEU A 243 -12.31 -25.83 -7.03
N ALA A 244 -11.03 -26.15 -6.88
CA ALA A 244 -10.52 -27.53 -6.86
C ALA A 244 -10.97 -28.33 -5.62
N LYS A 245 -11.31 -27.66 -4.51
CA LYS A 245 -11.78 -28.29 -3.26
C LYS A 245 -13.29 -28.34 -3.13
N ALA A 246 -14.07 -27.72 -4.05
CA ALA A 246 -15.53 -27.77 -4.02
C ALA A 246 -15.97 -29.23 -4.30
N PRO A 247 -16.71 -29.91 -3.39
CA PRO A 247 -17.16 -31.27 -3.63
C PRO A 247 -18.15 -31.30 -4.79
N ILE A 248 -18.01 -32.30 -5.67
CA ILE A 248 -18.84 -32.54 -6.87
C ILE A 248 -20.32 -32.87 -6.51
N SER A 249 -20.69 -32.82 -5.25
CA SER A 249 -21.91 -33.38 -4.66
C SER A 249 -23.22 -32.59 -4.88
N THR A 250 -23.30 -31.53 -5.67
CA THR A 250 -24.54 -30.78 -5.82
C THR A 250 -25.10 -30.71 -7.24
N ARG A 251 -24.64 -31.57 -8.17
CA ARG A 251 -25.17 -31.52 -9.56
C ARG A 251 -26.27 -32.53 -9.86
N ASN A 252 -26.65 -33.42 -8.93
CA ASN A 252 -27.67 -34.46 -9.13
C ASN A 252 -28.68 -34.55 -8.00
N SER A 253 -29.37 -33.46 -7.65
CA SER A 253 -30.64 -33.53 -6.95
C SER A 253 -31.69 -32.84 -7.81
N ALA A 254 -32.23 -33.61 -8.76
CA ALA A 254 -33.50 -33.27 -9.40
C ALA A 254 -34.61 -33.19 -8.31
N PRO A 255 -35.52 -32.23 -8.35
CA PRO A 255 -36.59 -32.15 -7.37
C PRO A 255 -37.52 -33.35 -7.52
N VAL A 256 -37.58 -34.20 -6.49
CA VAL A 256 -38.59 -35.23 -6.37
C VAL A 256 -39.95 -34.55 -6.32
N LYS A 257 -40.75 -34.71 -7.36
CA LYS A 257 -42.17 -34.36 -7.42
C LYS A 257 -42.89 -35.10 -6.29
N ARG A 258 -43.30 -34.42 -5.22
CA ARG A 258 -44.29 -34.94 -4.28
C ARG A 258 -45.66 -34.90 -4.96
N GLU A 259 -46.13 -36.04 -5.41
CA GLU A 259 -47.55 -36.29 -5.73
C GLU A 259 -48.38 -36.07 -4.46
N ARG A 260 -49.30 -35.09 -4.50
CA ARG A 260 -50.35 -34.93 -3.51
C ARG A 260 -51.42 -35.97 -3.81
N THR A 261 -51.48 -37.01 -3.03
CA THR A 261 -52.65 -37.87 -2.92
C THR A 261 -53.77 -37.09 -2.23
N PHE A 262 -54.77 -36.74 -3.04
CA PHE A 262 -56.04 -36.26 -2.58
C PHE A 262 -56.78 -37.46 -2.00
N LYS A 263 -57.00 -37.57 -0.68
CA LYS A 263 -57.99 -38.43 -0.08
C LYS A 263 -59.22 -37.57 0.25
N SER A 264 -60.28 -37.79 -0.54
CA SER A 264 -61.66 -37.53 -0.21
C SER A 264 -62.11 -38.52 0.86
N GLU A 265 -62.62 -38.02 1.98
CA GLU A 265 -63.65 -38.77 2.78
C GLU A 265 -64.48 -37.73 3.56
N LEU A 266 -65.78 -37.70 3.18
CA LEU A 266 -67.02 -37.60 3.95
C LEU A 266 -67.04 -36.67 5.14
#